data_92a37bebafcf5290179b95db67272783
#
_entry.id   92a37bebafcf5290179b95db67272783
#
_cell.length_a   1.000
_cell.length_b   1.000
_cell.length_c   1.000
_cell.angle_alpha   90.00
_cell.angle_beta   90.00
_cell.angle_gamma   90.00
#
_symmetry.space_group_name_H-M   'P 1'
#
loop_
_entity.id
_entity.type
_entity.pdbx_description
1 polymer ?
#
loop_
_entity_poly.entity_id
_entity_poly.type
_entity_poly.pdbx_seq_one_letter_code
_entity_poly.pdbx_strand_id
1 'polypeptide(L)'
;MGKALIIGCGGVASVAIHKCCQNSEVFEEICIASRTVSKCDALKEKLQGTTKTKITTAQVNADNVDELIALINDVKPDVVLNLALPYQDLTIMDACLATKTHYIDTANYEPEDTAKFEYSWQWAYREKFEEAGITALLGSGFDPGVTGVFSAYALKHEFDEINYIDILDCNGGDHGYPFATNFNPEINIREVSAKGSYWEGGHWVETEPMEIKREYNFEGVGEKDMYLLHHEEIESLALNIPGIKRIRFFMTFGQSYLTHLKCLENVGMTSIEPIMYEGKEIIPLQF
;
A
#
# COMPACT_ATOMS: atom_id res chain seq x y z
N MET A 1 -3.92 -10.75 24.67
CA MET A 1 -4.19 -11.55 23.49
C MET A 1 -5.03 -10.73 22.55
N GLY A 2 -4.58 -10.63 21.29
CA GLY A 2 -4.96 -9.51 20.45
C GLY A 2 -6.24 -9.74 19.66
N LYS A 3 -7.08 -8.73 19.63
CA LYS A 3 -8.23 -8.61 18.75
C LYS A 3 -7.97 -7.59 17.67
N ALA A 4 -8.11 -7.97 16.40
CA ALA A 4 -7.90 -7.07 15.28
C ALA A 4 -9.20 -6.82 14.50
N LEU A 5 -9.40 -5.57 14.06
CA LEU A 5 -10.37 -5.23 13.03
C LEU A 5 -9.60 -5.01 11.74
N ILE A 6 -9.94 -5.77 10.70
CA ILE A 6 -9.30 -5.67 9.38
C ILE A 6 -10.29 -5.04 8.41
N ILE A 7 -9.95 -3.86 7.90
CA ILE A 7 -10.77 -3.12 6.93
C ILE A 7 -10.21 -3.37 5.55
N GLY A 8 -11.02 -3.96 4.68
CA GLY A 8 -10.65 -4.44 3.36
C GLY A 8 -10.78 -5.96 3.22
N CYS A 9 -11.17 -6.41 2.02
CA CYS A 9 -11.32 -7.83 1.68
C CYS A 9 -10.93 -8.07 0.21
N GLY A 10 -9.86 -7.43 -0.24
CA GLY A 10 -9.25 -7.60 -1.55
C GLY A 10 -8.14 -8.66 -1.55
N GLY A 11 -7.31 -8.66 -2.58
CA GLY A 11 -6.20 -9.60 -2.75
C GLY A 11 -5.21 -9.55 -1.59
N VAL A 12 -4.64 -8.38 -1.31
CA VAL A 12 -3.69 -8.17 -0.19
C VAL A 12 -4.33 -8.53 1.15
N ALA A 13 -5.56 -8.05 1.41
CA ALA A 13 -6.28 -8.36 2.63
C ALA A 13 -6.48 -9.87 2.83
N SER A 14 -6.80 -10.62 1.76
CA SER A 14 -6.97 -12.07 1.86
C SER A 14 -5.70 -12.78 2.31
N VAL A 15 -4.53 -12.35 1.83
CA VAL A 15 -3.23 -12.90 2.25
C VAL A 15 -2.93 -12.52 3.69
N ALA A 16 -3.06 -11.24 4.05
CA ALA A 16 -2.80 -10.76 5.41
C ALA A 16 -3.69 -11.46 6.45
N ILE A 17 -4.99 -11.58 6.17
CA ILE A 17 -5.95 -12.30 7.04
C ILE A 17 -5.53 -13.75 7.21
N HIS A 18 -5.13 -14.43 6.12
CA HIS A 18 -4.63 -15.80 6.20
C HIS A 18 -3.39 -15.88 7.12
N LYS A 19 -2.46 -14.95 6.99
CA LYS A 19 -1.25 -14.88 7.83
C LYS A 19 -1.57 -14.58 9.29
N CYS A 20 -2.50 -13.69 9.58
CA CYS A 20 -3.00 -13.46 10.94
C CYS A 20 -3.61 -14.74 11.52
N CYS A 21 -4.40 -15.48 10.74
CA CYS A 21 -4.99 -16.76 11.15
C CYS A 21 -3.95 -17.86 11.41
N GLN A 22 -2.77 -17.81 10.79
CA GLN A 22 -1.66 -18.72 11.08
C GLN A 22 -0.97 -18.41 12.42
N ASN A 23 -1.15 -17.20 12.96
CA ASN A 23 -0.58 -16.72 14.23
C ASN A 23 -1.67 -16.51 15.27
N SER A 24 -2.46 -17.55 15.52
CA SER A 24 -3.62 -17.50 16.42
C SER A 24 -3.26 -17.24 17.90
N GLU A 25 -2.01 -17.40 18.28
CA GLU A 25 -1.47 -17.01 19.60
C GLU A 25 -1.37 -15.49 19.77
N VAL A 26 -1.27 -14.75 18.64
CA VAL A 26 -1.27 -13.28 18.62
C VAL A 26 -2.67 -12.77 18.31
N PHE A 27 -3.32 -13.31 17.29
CA PHE A 27 -4.64 -12.91 16.82
C PHE A 27 -5.70 -13.92 17.26
N GLU A 28 -6.20 -13.77 18.49
CA GLU A 28 -7.28 -14.65 19.00
C GLU A 28 -8.61 -14.41 18.31
N GLU A 29 -8.91 -13.15 17.98
CA GLU A 29 -10.14 -12.75 17.30
C GLU A 29 -9.84 -11.76 16.19
N ILE A 30 -10.44 -11.97 15.01
CA ILE A 30 -10.38 -11.07 13.87
C ILE A 30 -11.81 -10.75 13.43
N CYS A 31 -12.08 -9.45 13.23
CA CYS A 31 -13.27 -9.00 12.51
C CYS A 31 -12.85 -8.53 11.12
N ILE A 32 -13.37 -9.14 10.06
CA ILE A 32 -13.12 -8.74 8.67
C ILE A 32 -14.28 -7.84 8.23
N ALA A 33 -13.97 -6.62 7.81
CA ALA A 33 -14.98 -5.64 7.42
C ALA A 33 -14.75 -5.05 6.04
N SER A 34 -15.79 -4.91 5.25
CA SER A 34 -15.75 -4.22 3.96
C SER A 34 -17.15 -3.76 3.53
N ARG A 35 -17.23 -2.97 2.46
CA ARG A 35 -18.51 -2.57 1.85
C ARG A 35 -19.33 -3.79 1.38
N THR A 36 -18.66 -4.86 0.97
CA THR A 36 -19.29 -6.09 0.46
C THR A 36 -19.07 -7.22 1.44
N VAL A 37 -19.94 -7.33 2.45
CA VAL A 37 -19.82 -8.32 3.52
C VAL A 37 -19.77 -9.77 3.01
N SER A 38 -20.43 -10.09 1.90
CA SER A 38 -20.39 -11.43 1.31
C SER A 38 -18.99 -11.90 0.90
N LYS A 39 -18.07 -10.96 0.54
CA LYS A 39 -16.66 -11.29 0.31
C LYS A 39 -15.95 -11.67 1.61
N CYS A 40 -16.27 -10.97 2.71
CA CYS A 40 -15.76 -11.28 4.04
C CYS A 40 -16.23 -12.64 4.52
N ASP A 41 -17.53 -12.95 4.32
CA ASP A 41 -18.12 -14.23 4.69
C ASP A 41 -17.49 -15.40 3.91
N ALA A 42 -17.29 -15.23 2.61
CA ALA A 42 -16.64 -16.24 1.78
C ALA A 42 -15.19 -16.50 2.22
N LEU A 43 -14.45 -15.47 2.62
CA LEU A 43 -13.08 -15.63 3.16
C LEU A 43 -13.10 -16.31 4.54
N LYS A 44 -14.02 -15.92 5.42
CA LYS A 44 -14.25 -16.58 6.71
C LYS A 44 -14.52 -18.07 6.52
N GLU A 45 -15.44 -18.45 5.62
CA GLU A 45 -15.77 -19.86 5.35
C GLU A 45 -14.53 -20.67 4.92
N LYS A 46 -13.66 -20.10 4.09
CA LYS A 46 -12.40 -20.76 3.67
C LYS A 46 -11.44 -20.99 4.84
N LEU A 47 -11.41 -20.11 5.83
CA LEU A 47 -10.41 -20.12 6.90
C LEU A 47 -10.92 -20.78 8.17
N GLN A 48 -12.23 -20.80 8.42
CA GLN A 48 -12.85 -21.20 9.71
C GLN A 48 -12.49 -22.62 10.17
N GLY A 49 -12.14 -23.54 9.29
CA GLY A 49 -11.72 -24.90 9.65
C GLY A 49 -10.20 -25.08 9.80
N THR A 50 -9.41 -24.05 9.48
CA THR A 50 -7.94 -24.13 9.37
C THR A 50 -7.20 -23.38 10.46
N THR A 51 -7.90 -22.61 11.30
CA THR A 51 -7.31 -21.76 12.33
C THR A 51 -8.04 -21.90 13.68
N LYS A 52 -7.34 -21.52 14.75
CA LYS A 52 -7.94 -21.33 16.09
C LYS A 52 -8.44 -19.90 16.31
N THR A 53 -8.07 -18.97 15.42
CA THR A 53 -8.54 -17.58 15.46
C THR A 53 -10.06 -17.54 15.25
N LYS A 54 -10.76 -16.85 16.13
CA LYS A 54 -12.19 -16.59 15.96
C LYS A 54 -12.39 -15.53 14.90
N ILE A 55 -13.13 -15.83 13.83
CA ILE A 55 -13.37 -14.91 12.72
C ILE A 55 -14.82 -14.44 12.74
N THR A 56 -15.01 -13.14 12.77
CA THR A 56 -16.30 -12.46 12.59
C THR A 56 -16.25 -11.58 11.35
N THR A 57 -17.41 -11.17 10.84
CA THR A 57 -17.52 -10.33 9.66
C THR A 57 -18.47 -9.17 9.92
N ALA A 58 -18.22 -8.03 9.27
CA ALA A 58 -19.07 -6.85 9.36
C ALA A 58 -19.15 -6.12 8.02
N GLN A 59 -20.21 -5.36 7.82
CA GLN A 59 -20.30 -4.40 6.74
C GLN A 59 -19.87 -3.02 7.24
N VAL A 60 -19.05 -2.30 6.47
CA VAL A 60 -18.66 -0.92 6.76
C VAL A 60 -18.33 -0.19 5.47
N ASN A 61 -18.74 1.06 5.38
CA ASN A 61 -18.21 2.00 4.39
C ASN A 61 -17.04 2.77 5.01
N ALA A 62 -15.83 2.50 4.53
CA ALA A 62 -14.60 3.13 5.05
C ALA A 62 -14.46 4.62 4.68
N ASP A 63 -15.33 5.15 3.83
CA ASP A 63 -15.42 6.60 3.58
C ASP A 63 -16.27 7.32 4.64
N ASN A 64 -16.91 6.57 5.56
CA ASN A 64 -17.79 7.12 6.58
C ASN A 64 -17.19 6.93 7.98
N VAL A 65 -16.67 8.01 8.54
CA VAL A 65 -16.04 8.02 9.87
C VAL A 65 -16.99 7.55 10.97
N ASP A 66 -18.27 7.93 10.93
CA ASP A 66 -19.25 7.56 11.98
C ASP A 66 -19.55 6.03 11.95
N GLU A 67 -19.64 5.43 10.75
CA GLU A 67 -19.79 3.97 10.63
C GLU A 67 -18.56 3.23 11.16
N LEU A 68 -17.37 3.76 10.87
CA LEU A 68 -16.10 3.21 11.38
C LEU A 68 -16.03 3.30 12.91
N ILE A 69 -16.37 4.45 13.50
CA ILE A 69 -16.43 4.64 14.96
C ILE A 69 -17.41 3.66 15.60
N ALA A 70 -18.60 3.52 15.02
CA ALA A 70 -19.61 2.60 15.54
C ALA A 70 -19.12 1.15 15.50
N LEU A 71 -18.49 0.74 14.40
CA LEU A 71 -17.93 -0.61 14.25
C LEU A 71 -16.76 -0.86 15.22
N ILE A 72 -15.83 0.08 15.36
CA ILE A 72 -14.69 -0.05 16.29
C ILE A 72 -15.21 -0.17 17.74
N ASN A 73 -16.22 0.62 18.13
CA ASN A 73 -16.82 0.55 19.46
C ASN A 73 -17.56 -0.76 19.72
N ASP A 74 -18.16 -1.37 18.71
CA ASP A 74 -18.82 -2.68 18.81
C ASP A 74 -17.80 -3.82 18.90
N VAL A 75 -16.84 -3.82 17.97
CA VAL A 75 -15.78 -4.85 17.88
C VAL A 75 -14.80 -4.72 19.04
N LYS A 76 -14.45 -3.52 19.47
CA LYS A 76 -13.41 -3.21 20.48
C LYS A 76 -12.07 -3.89 20.17
N PRO A 77 -11.48 -3.63 19.03
CA PRO A 77 -10.20 -4.21 18.66
C PRO A 77 -9.05 -3.50 19.40
N ASP A 78 -7.94 -4.20 19.58
CA ASP A 78 -6.69 -3.59 20.04
C ASP A 78 -6.04 -2.76 18.91
N VAL A 79 -6.23 -3.21 17.66
CA VAL A 79 -5.65 -2.59 16.49
C VAL A 79 -6.58 -2.68 15.28
N VAL A 80 -6.60 -1.63 14.47
CA VAL A 80 -7.21 -1.61 13.13
C VAL A 80 -6.08 -1.82 12.10
N LEU A 81 -6.24 -2.87 11.28
CA LEU A 81 -5.42 -3.10 10.09
C LEU A 81 -6.19 -2.57 8.88
N ASN A 82 -5.69 -1.49 8.31
CA ASN A 82 -6.25 -0.91 7.11
C ASN A 82 -5.65 -1.58 5.87
N LEU A 83 -6.45 -2.36 5.17
CA LEU A 83 -6.13 -3.04 3.91
C LEU A 83 -7.17 -2.67 2.83
N ALA A 84 -7.82 -1.52 3.01
CA ALA A 84 -8.67 -0.88 2.01
C ALA A 84 -7.81 -0.19 0.93
N LEU A 85 -8.43 0.61 0.09
CA LEU A 85 -7.68 1.46 -0.83
C LEU A 85 -7.06 2.65 -0.07
N PRO A 86 -5.97 3.24 -0.56
CA PRO A 86 -5.28 4.35 0.11
C PRO A 86 -6.16 5.60 0.31
N TYR A 87 -7.20 5.75 -0.48
CA TYR A 87 -8.18 6.85 -0.37
C TYR A 87 -8.87 6.92 1.00
N GLN A 88 -9.01 5.79 1.70
CA GLN A 88 -9.71 5.68 2.98
C GLN A 88 -8.80 5.84 4.21
N ASP A 89 -7.51 6.02 4.04
CA ASP A 89 -6.55 6.01 5.16
C ASP A 89 -6.89 7.08 6.20
N LEU A 90 -7.13 8.32 5.77
CA LEU A 90 -7.38 9.42 6.70
C LEU A 90 -8.72 9.27 7.44
N THR A 91 -9.77 8.78 6.79
CA THR A 91 -11.06 8.51 7.44
C THR A 91 -10.96 7.41 8.50
N ILE A 92 -10.16 6.38 8.22
CA ILE A 92 -9.90 5.30 9.18
C ILE A 92 -9.03 5.81 10.34
N MET A 93 -8.01 6.64 10.07
CA MET A 93 -7.18 7.27 11.11
C MET A 93 -8.01 8.20 12.02
N ASP A 94 -8.96 8.97 11.47
CA ASP A 94 -9.89 9.79 12.26
C ASP A 94 -10.75 8.93 13.20
N ALA A 95 -11.27 7.80 12.72
CA ALA A 95 -12.03 6.87 13.53
C ALA A 95 -11.17 6.22 14.62
N CYS A 96 -9.91 5.88 14.31
CA CYS A 96 -8.96 5.33 15.30
C CYS A 96 -8.63 6.36 16.38
N LEU A 97 -8.46 7.64 16.04
CA LEU A 97 -8.28 8.73 17.01
C LEU A 97 -9.48 8.88 17.93
N ALA A 98 -10.69 8.92 17.35
CA ALA A 98 -11.93 9.08 18.13
C ALA A 98 -12.17 7.93 19.12
N THR A 99 -11.73 6.73 18.79
CA THR A 99 -11.91 5.52 19.60
C THR A 99 -10.68 5.13 20.42
N LYS A 100 -9.56 5.85 20.25
CA LYS A 100 -8.26 5.56 20.86
C LYS A 100 -7.76 4.14 20.56
N THR A 101 -7.86 3.74 19.30
CA THR A 101 -7.46 2.41 18.82
C THR A 101 -6.19 2.54 17.98
N HIS A 102 -5.26 1.60 18.10
CA HIS A 102 -4.03 1.58 17.28
C HIS A 102 -4.35 1.35 15.80
N TYR A 103 -3.52 1.89 14.93
CA TYR A 103 -3.69 1.85 13.47
C TYR A 103 -2.47 1.25 12.79
N ILE A 104 -2.68 0.44 11.75
CA ILE A 104 -1.65 -0.08 10.86
C ILE A 104 -2.18 -0.04 9.42
N ASP A 105 -1.37 0.41 8.47
CA ASP A 105 -1.62 0.28 7.03
C ASP A 105 -0.44 -0.34 6.28
N THR A 106 -0.57 -0.47 4.97
CA THR A 106 0.44 -1.10 4.09
C THR A 106 0.96 -0.18 2.99
N ALA A 107 0.46 1.05 2.91
CA ALA A 107 0.80 2.04 1.90
C ALA A 107 0.58 3.46 2.48
N ASN A 108 0.73 4.48 1.67
CA ASN A 108 0.42 5.86 2.04
C ASN A 108 -0.96 6.28 1.53
N TYR A 109 -1.53 7.31 2.15
CA TYR A 109 -2.73 7.99 1.65
C TYR A 109 -2.49 8.59 0.26
N GLU A 110 -3.46 8.45 -0.62
CA GLU A 110 -3.48 9.07 -1.93
C GLU A 110 -4.81 9.78 -2.16
N PRO A 111 -4.80 11.09 -2.54
CA PRO A 111 -6.01 11.77 -2.98
C PRO A 111 -6.58 11.17 -4.26
N GLU A 112 -7.92 11.07 -4.38
CA GLU A 112 -8.55 10.52 -5.60
C GLU A 112 -8.35 11.42 -6.83
N ASP A 113 -8.28 12.73 -6.62
CA ASP A 113 -8.18 13.77 -7.65
C ASP A 113 -6.74 14.10 -8.08
N THR A 114 -5.75 13.56 -7.39
CA THR A 114 -4.33 13.86 -7.64
C THR A 114 -3.48 12.62 -7.39
N ALA A 115 -2.74 12.15 -8.40
CA ALA A 115 -1.76 11.09 -8.22
C ALA A 115 -0.55 11.66 -7.46
N LYS A 116 -0.53 11.50 -6.14
CA LYS A 116 0.51 12.06 -5.27
C LYS A 116 0.81 11.12 -4.11
N PHE A 117 1.89 10.38 -4.26
CA PHE A 117 2.35 9.37 -3.31
C PHE A 117 3.29 10.00 -2.29
N GLU A 118 2.80 10.36 -1.09
CA GLU A 118 3.59 10.97 -0.03
C GLU A 118 2.98 10.75 1.34
N TYR A 119 3.81 10.65 2.37
CA TYR A 119 3.36 10.46 3.76
C TYR A 119 2.93 11.75 4.46
N SER A 120 3.12 12.93 3.87
CA SER A 120 2.85 14.22 4.53
C SER A 120 1.44 14.31 5.12
N TRP A 121 0.43 13.75 4.44
CA TRP A 121 -0.96 13.70 4.88
C TRP A 121 -1.14 12.92 6.18
N GLN A 122 -0.51 11.77 6.29
CA GLN A 122 -0.60 10.90 7.46
C GLN A 122 0.32 11.38 8.58
N TRP A 123 1.51 11.90 8.27
CA TRP A 123 2.42 12.48 9.27
C TRP A 123 1.83 13.73 9.96
N ALA A 124 0.90 14.44 9.31
CA ALA A 124 0.15 15.52 9.94
C ALA A 124 -0.72 15.06 11.14
N TYR A 125 -0.96 13.77 11.27
CA TYR A 125 -1.66 13.17 12.41
C TYR A 125 -0.77 12.87 13.62
N ARG A 126 0.55 13.01 13.50
CA ARG A 126 1.53 12.57 14.49
C ARG A 126 1.23 13.07 15.89
N GLU A 127 1.10 14.39 16.07
CA GLU A 127 0.84 14.99 17.37
C GLU A 127 -0.48 14.51 17.97
N LYS A 128 -1.53 14.36 17.17
CA LYS A 128 -2.84 13.87 17.63
C LYS A 128 -2.75 12.42 18.14
N PHE A 129 -2.01 11.56 17.45
CA PHE A 129 -1.80 10.17 17.86
C PHE A 129 -0.94 10.09 19.14
N GLU A 130 0.10 10.91 19.26
CA GLU A 130 0.94 11.02 20.46
C GLU A 130 0.10 11.51 21.66
N GLU A 131 -0.73 12.55 21.51
CA GLU A 131 -1.62 13.06 22.56
C GLU A 131 -2.69 12.03 22.97
N ALA A 132 -3.21 11.27 22.03
CA ALA A 132 -4.18 10.19 22.29
C ALA A 132 -3.55 8.98 22.98
N GLY A 133 -2.21 8.86 22.98
CA GLY A 133 -1.47 7.71 23.53
C GLY A 133 -1.62 6.44 22.70
N ILE A 134 -1.84 6.57 21.40
CA ILE A 134 -1.97 5.46 20.45
C ILE A 134 -0.88 5.52 19.38
N THR A 135 -0.68 4.39 18.69
CA THR A 135 0.33 4.25 17.65
C THR A 135 -0.32 4.12 16.28
N ALA A 136 0.21 4.83 15.28
CA ALA A 136 0.01 4.53 13.87
C ALA A 136 1.31 3.95 13.30
N LEU A 137 1.26 2.74 12.75
CA LEU A 137 2.34 2.15 12.00
C LEU A 137 2.00 2.25 10.52
N LEU A 138 2.70 3.12 9.81
CA LEU A 138 2.45 3.44 8.41
C LEU A 138 3.37 2.63 7.50
N GLY A 139 2.83 2.21 6.34
CA GLY A 139 3.60 1.50 5.34
C GLY A 139 4.15 0.16 5.82
N SER A 140 3.36 -0.64 6.53
CA SER A 140 3.78 -1.96 7.03
C SER A 140 3.47 -3.06 6.01
N GLY A 141 3.88 -2.83 4.75
CA GLY A 141 3.74 -3.75 3.64
C GLY A 141 5.05 -4.43 3.27
N PHE A 142 5.22 -4.70 1.99
CA PHE A 142 6.46 -5.21 1.42
C PHE A 142 7.37 -4.05 1.01
N ASP A 143 6.91 -3.23 0.12
CA ASP A 143 7.44 -1.93 -0.27
C ASP A 143 6.25 -0.92 -0.34
N PRO A 144 6.16 -0.03 0.62
CA PRO A 144 6.98 0.17 1.83
C PRO A 144 6.77 -0.90 2.90
N GLY A 145 7.80 -1.09 3.75
CA GLY A 145 7.74 -1.92 4.95
C GLY A 145 8.96 -2.81 5.10
N VAL A 146 9.00 -3.96 4.40
CA VAL A 146 10.15 -4.90 4.44
C VAL A 146 11.43 -4.23 3.97
N THR A 147 11.38 -3.38 2.95
CA THR A 147 12.51 -2.57 2.45
C THR A 147 13.10 -1.67 3.53
N GLY A 148 12.25 -1.03 4.34
CA GLY A 148 12.67 -0.24 5.50
C GLY A 148 13.33 -1.10 6.59
N VAL A 149 12.73 -2.26 6.89
CA VAL A 149 13.29 -3.22 7.89
C VAL A 149 14.64 -3.75 7.43
N PHE A 150 14.80 -4.13 6.16
CA PHE A 150 16.07 -4.60 5.62
C PHE A 150 17.15 -3.52 5.65
N SER A 151 16.79 -2.28 5.32
CA SER A 151 17.72 -1.14 5.38
C SER A 151 18.17 -0.85 6.82
N ALA A 152 17.24 -0.89 7.79
CA ALA A 152 17.56 -0.71 9.20
C ALA A 152 18.41 -1.87 9.76
N TYR A 153 18.11 -3.12 9.35
CA TYR A 153 18.91 -4.28 9.72
C TYR A 153 20.33 -4.17 9.17
N ALA A 154 20.47 -3.81 7.89
CA ALA A 154 21.78 -3.66 7.24
C ALA A 154 22.62 -2.56 7.93
N LEU A 155 22.03 -1.40 8.22
CA LEU A 155 22.72 -0.33 8.95
C LEU A 155 23.15 -0.77 10.35
N LYS A 156 22.35 -1.58 11.03
CA LYS A 156 22.64 -2.01 12.41
C LYS A 156 23.69 -3.12 12.49
N HIS A 157 23.75 -4.03 11.50
CA HIS A 157 24.46 -5.29 11.64
C HIS A 157 25.52 -5.54 10.58
N GLU A 158 25.41 -4.90 9.38
CA GLU A 158 26.24 -5.25 8.23
C GLU A 158 27.17 -4.10 7.78
N PHE A 159 26.78 -2.83 8.04
CA PHE A 159 27.50 -1.65 7.57
C PHE A 159 27.75 -0.64 8.68
N ASP A 160 28.93 -0.03 8.68
CA ASP A 160 29.24 1.12 9.55
C ASP A 160 28.50 2.39 9.12
N GLU A 161 28.27 2.53 7.80
CA GLU A 161 27.47 3.60 7.19
C GLU A 161 26.81 3.12 5.87
N ILE A 162 25.67 3.68 5.54
CA ILE A 162 24.99 3.46 4.24
C ILE A 162 25.00 4.77 3.47
N ASN A 163 25.70 4.79 2.35
CA ASN A 163 25.80 5.96 1.48
C ASN A 163 24.79 5.93 0.31
N TYR A 164 24.43 4.73 -0.18
CA TYR A 164 23.60 4.53 -1.35
C TYR A 164 22.64 3.37 -1.12
N ILE A 165 21.36 3.56 -1.46
CA ILE A 165 20.35 2.52 -1.49
C ILE A 165 19.72 2.51 -2.88
N ASP A 166 19.74 1.37 -3.54
CA ASP A 166 18.92 1.08 -4.71
C ASP A 166 17.98 -0.07 -4.33
N ILE A 167 16.67 0.18 -4.29
CA ILE A 167 15.64 -0.82 -4.09
C ILE A 167 15.24 -1.32 -5.47
N LEU A 168 15.30 -2.65 -5.66
CA LEU A 168 15.04 -3.29 -6.95
C LEU A 168 13.89 -4.27 -6.78
N ASP A 169 12.67 -3.85 -7.13
CA ASP A 169 11.50 -4.71 -7.12
C ASP A 169 11.40 -5.52 -8.42
N CYS A 170 11.35 -6.85 -8.28
CA CYS A 170 11.31 -7.77 -9.40
C CYS A 170 10.07 -8.65 -9.37
N ASN A 171 9.21 -8.47 -10.37
CA ASN A 171 8.14 -9.43 -10.63
C ASN A 171 8.67 -10.59 -11.49
N GLY A 172 8.81 -11.77 -10.89
CA GLY A 172 9.16 -13.01 -11.58
C GLY A 172 7.96 -13.87 -12.00
N GLY A 173 6.71 -13.40 -11.75
CA GLY A 173 5.48 -14.11 -12.06
C GLY A 173 4.98 -13.91 -13.50
N ASP A 174 3.95 -14.67 -13.84
CA ASP A 174 3.19 -14.55 -15.09
C ASP A 174 1.70 -14.69 -14.76
N HIS A 175 0.90 -13.73 -15.17
CA HIS A 175 -0.55 -13.72 -14.99
C HIS A 175 -1.31 -14.43 -16.11
N GLY A 176 -0.64 -14.83 -17.18
CA GLY A 176 -1.25 -15.45 -18.36
C GLY A 176 -2.02 -14.46 -19.24
N TYR A 177 -1.87 -13.15 -19.01
CA TYR A 177 -2.50 -12.09 -19.81
C TYR A 177 -1.45 -11.15 -20.38
N PRO A 178 -1.70 -10.58 -21.58
CA PRO A 178 -0.79 -9.59 -22.18
C PRO A 178 -0.59 -8.33 -21.36
N PHE A 179 -1.61 -7.94 -20.56
CA PHE A 179 -1.61 -6.82 -19.63
C PHE A 179 -2.29 -7.25 -18.33
N ALA A 180 -1.59 -7.16 -17.24
CA ALA A 180 -2.10 -7.44 -15.89
C ALA A 180 -1.24 -6.72 -14.86
N THR A 181 -1.83 -6.44 -13.70
CA THR A 181 -1.17 -5.82 -12.56
C THR A 181 -1.13 -6.79 -11.38
N ASN A 182 -0.18 -6.63 -10.47
CA ASN A 182 -0.04 -7.46 -9.28
C ASN A 182 -1.02 -7.09 -8.16
N PHE A 183 -1.46 -5.83 -8.14
CA PHE A 183 -2.38 -5.27 -7.15
C PHE A 183 -3.48 -4.46 -7.85
N ASN A 184 -4.12 -3.53 -7.18
CA ASN A 184 -5.22 -2.75 -7.75
C ASN A 184 -4.77 -2.07 -9.06
N PRO A 185 -5.43 -2.32 -10.21
CA PRO A 185 -5.02 -1.78 -11.50
C PRO A 185 -4.98 -0.25 -11.56
N GLU A 186 -5.95 0.42 -10.90
CA GLU A 186 -6.01 1.87 -10.86
C GLU A 186 -4.77 2.45 -10.18
N ILE A 187 -4.44 1.97 -8.99
CA ILE A 187 -3.29 2.43 -8.22
C ILE A 187 -1.98 2.16 -8.99
N ASN A 188 -1.82 0.95 -9.54
CA ASN A 188 -0.63 0.61 -10.32
C ASN A 188 -0.45 1.50 -11.55
N ILE A 189 -1.52 1.77 -12.30
CA ILE A 189 -1.44 2.62 -13.49
C ILE A 189 -1.13 4.08 -13.09
N ARG A 190 -1.71 4.59 -12.01
CA ARG A 190 -1.43 5.94 -11.48
C ARG A 190 0.04 6.08 -11.10
N GLU A 191 0.58 5.12 -10.38
CA GLU A 191 1.98 5.07 -9.96
C GLU A 191 2.93 5.08 -11.16
N VAL A 192 2.73 4.17 -12.11
CA VAL A 192 3.61 4.01 -13.28
C VAL A 192 3.52 5.18 -14.26
N SER A 193 2.37 5.85 -14.33
CA SER A 193 2.14 7.02 -15.18
C SER A 193 2.54 8.34 -14.52
N ALA A 194 2.86 8.34 -13.22
CA ALA A 194 3.32 9.52 -12.50
C ALA A 194 4.80 9.82 -12.79
N LYS A 195 5.20 11.06 -12.51
CA LYS A 195 6.63 11.42 -12.53
C LYS A 195 7.41 10.58 -11.55
N GLY A 196 8.57 10.10 -11.95
CA GLY A 196 9.53 9.47 -11.05
C GLY A 196 10.22 10.51 -10.18
N SER A 197 10.68 10.08 -9.01
CA SER A 197 11.60 10.90 -8.22
C SER A 197 12.49 10.03 -7.33
N TYR A 198 13.64 10.56 -6.96
CA TYR A 198 14.58 9.89 -6.07
C TYR A 198 15.32 10.92 -5.21
N TRP A 199 15.89 10.45 -4.11
CA TRP A 199 16.69 11.28 -3.22
C TRP A 199 18.16 11.25 -3.61
N GLU A 200 18.79 12.40 -3.79
CA GLU A 200 20.23 12.52 -4.02
C GLU A 200 20.80 13.85 -3.52
N GLY A 201 21.94 13.80 -2.83
CA GLY A 201 22.65 15.00 -2.38
C GLY A 201 21.86 15.91 -1.44
N GLY A 202 20.93 15.36 -0.66
CA GLY A 202 20.12 16.10 0.30
C GLY A 202 18.86 16.74 -0.29
N HIS A 203 18.44 16.37 -1.49
CA HIS A 203 17.24 16.91 -2.14
C HIS A 203 16.57 15.87 -3.05
N TRP A 204 15.30 16.11 -3.40
CA TRP A 204 14.55 15.33 -4.36
C TRP A 204 14.96 15.72 -5.79
N VAL A 205 15.10 14.71 -6.64
CA VAL A 205 15.33 14.84 -8.08
C VAL A 205 14.13 14.23 -8.81
N GLU A 206 13.40 15.05 -9.57
CA GLU A 206 12.27 14.58 -10.38
C GLU A 206 12.76 14.07 -11.75
N THR A 207 12.01 13.13 -12.33
CA THR A 207 12.19 12.60 -13.69
C THR A 207 10.84 12.51 -14.39
N GLU A 208 10.84 12.43 -15.71
CA GLU A 208 9.63 12.07 -16.43
C GLU A 208 9.25 10.61 -16.13
N PRO A 209 7.96 10.23 -16.34
CA PRO A 209 7.52 8.86 -16.09
C PRO A 209 8.39 7.84 -16.83
N MET A 210 8.94 6.88 -16.09
CA MET A 210 9.77 5.78 -16.60
C MET A 210 10.99 6.21 -17.43
N GLU A 211 11.50 7.43 -17.25
CA GLU A 211 12.63 8.00 -18.02
C GLU A 211 13.93 7.24 -17.78
N ILE A 212 14.21 6.86 -16.54
CA ILE A 212 15.44 6.16 -16.17
C ILE A 212 15.20 4.66 -16.20
N LYS A 213 15.77 4.03 -17.22
CA LYS A 213 15.75 2.57 -17.40
C LYS A 213 17.11 1.98 -17.05
N ARG A 214 17.11 0.81 -16.40
CA ARG A 214 18.29 -0.03 -16.18
C ARG A 214 17.96 -1.48 -16.48
N GLU A 215 18.96 -2.24 -16.85
CA GLU A 215 18.90 -3.70 -16.95
C GLU A 215 19.61 -4.30 -15.73
N TYR A 216 19.03 -5.35 -15.16
CA TYR A 216 19.61 -6.06 -14.04
C TYR A 216 19.33 -7.55 -14.13
N ASN A 217 20.36 -8.36 -13.79
CA ASN A 217 20.22 -9.80 -13.76
C ASN A 217 19.86 -10.27 -12.34
N PHE A 218 18.56 -10.55 -12.12
CA PHE A 218 18.05 -11.01 -10.84
C PHE A 218 18.33 -12.50 -10.65
N GLU A 219 18.92 -12.85 -9.52
CA GLU A 219 19.22 -14.23 -9.18
C GLU A 219 17.95 -15.09 -9.19
N GLY A 220 17.98 -16.21 -9.92
CA GLY A 220 16.84 -17.12 -10.04
C GLY A 220 15.72 -16.66 -10.99
N VAL A 221 15.76 -15.43 -11.50
CA VAL A 221 14.75 -14.86 -12.42
C VAL A 221 15.34 -14.54 -13.79
N GLY A 222 16.61 -14.06 -13.84
CA GLY A 222 17.30 -13.64 -15.06
C GLY A 222 17.27 -12.15 -15.32
N GLU A 223 17.69 -11.76 -16.52
CA GLU A 223 17.75 -10.35 -16.95
C GLU A 223 16.35 -9.74 -17.06
N LYS A 224 16.18 -8.57 -16.46
CA LYS A 224 14.95 -7.77 -16.52
C LYS A 224 15.28 -6.31 -16.74
N ASP A 225 14.45 -5.64 -17.55
CA ASP A 225 14.38 -4.20 -17.60
C ASP A 225 13.65 -3.69 -16.37
N MET A 226 14.24 -2.70 -15.69
CA MET A 226 13.64 -2.02 -14.56
C MET A 226 13.66 -0.51 -14.76
N TYR A 227 12.64 0.15 -14.22
CA TYR A 227 12.40 1.58 -14.42
C TYR A 227 12.33 2.28 -13.09
N LEU A 228 12.92 3.48 -13.00
CA LEU A 228 12.86 4.31 -11.81
C LEU A 228 11.45 4.89 -11.66
N LEU A 229 10.89 4.70 -10.47
CA LEU A 229 9.64 5.30 -10.02
C LEU A 229 9.88 6.12 -8.75
N HIS A 230 8.97 7.01 -8.41
CA HIS A 230 8.85 7.46 -7.03
C HIS A 230 8.25 6.32 -6.20
N HIS A 231 8.76 6.15 -4.97
CA HIS A 231 8.16 5.21 -4.03
C HIS A 231 8.29 5.75 -2.61
N GLU A 232 7.26 5.59 -1.80
CA GLU A 232 7.09 6.33 -0.55
C GLU A 232 8.10 5.97 0.54
N GLU A 233 8.65 4.75 0.57
CA GLU A 233 9.67 4.42 1.57
C GLU A 233 10.94 5.26 1.44
N ILE A 234 11.20 5.85 0.27
CA ILE A 234 12.34 6.76 0.08
C ILE A 234 12.25 7.93 1.06
N GLU A 235 11.04 8.43 1.36
CA GLU A 235 10.84 9.53 2.31
C GLU A 235 11.33 9.15 3.71
N SER A 236 10.90 8.00 4.22
CA SER A 236 11.28 7.54 5.55
C SER A 236 12.76 7.16 5.64
N LEU A 237 13.32 6.55 4.59
CA LEU A 237 14.73 6.20 4.53
C LEU A 237 15.62 7.44 4.47
N ALA A 238 15.24 8.47 3.68
CA ALA A 238 15.97 9.72 3.60
C ALA A 238 16.04 10.48 4.94
N LEU A 239 14.98 10.36 5.75
CA LEU A 239 14.91 10.99 7.08
C LEU A 239 15.68 10.21 8.15
N ASN A 240 15.76 8.87 8.05
CA ASN A 240 16.22 8.03 9.14
C ASN A 240 17.57 7.34 8.91
N ILE A 241 18.12 7.36 7.69
CA ILE A 241 19.46 6.83 7.42
C ILE A 241 20.50 7.96 7.49
N PRO A 242 21.34 8.03 8.53
CA PRO A 242 22.30 9.12 8.68
C PRO A 242 23.33 9.12 7.54
N GLY A 243 23.56 10.29 6.95
CA GLY A 243 24.60 10.45 5.92
C GLY A 243 24.29 9.87 4.55
N ILE A 244 23.04 9.43 4.33
CA ILE A 244 22.60 8.90 3.02
C ILE A 244 22.81 9.92 1.91
N LYS A 245 23.42 9.49 0.80
CA LYS A 245 23.73 10.32 -0.35
C LYS A 245 22.73 10.16 -1.49
N ARG A 246 22.20 8.93 -1.69
CA ARG A 246 21.20 8.64 -2.73
C ARG A 246 20.35 7.45 -2.35
N ILE A 247 19.03 7.56 -2.64
CA ILE A 247 18.08 6.46 -2.55
C ILE A 247 17.26 6.47 -3.82
N ARG A 248 17.11 5.29 -4.46
CA ARG A 248 16.32 5.10 -5.67
C ARG A 248 15.50 3.83 -5.56
N PHE A 249 14.32 3.86 -6.15
CA PHE A 249 13.45 2.69 -6.31
C PHE A 249 13.30 2.36 -7.80
N PHE A 250 13.38 1.08 -8.12
CA PHE A 250 13.19 0.56 -9.47
C PHE A 250 12.23 -0.62 -9.44
N MET A 251 11.29 -0.65 -10.38
CA MET A 251 10.36 -1.76 -10.58
C MET A 251 10.52 -2.34 -11.98
N THR A 252 10.33 -3.66 -12.11
CA THR A 252 10.44 -4.36 -13.38
C THR A 252 9.12 -4.38 -14.13
N PHE A 253 9.16 -4.10 -15.44
CA PHE A 253 8.00 -4.20 -16.32
C PHE A 253 8.36 -4.99 -17.59
N GLY A 254 7.47 -5.89 -17.98
CA GLY A 254 7.60 -6.61 -19.26
C GLY A 254 7.22 -5.73 -20.46
N GLN A 255 7.83 -6.00 -21.62
CA GLN A 255 7.56 -5.24 -22.85
C GLN A 255 6.08 -5.28 -23.28
N SER A 256 5.38 -6.39 -23.03
CA SER A 256 3.94 -6.50 -23.30
C SER A 256 3.14 -5.51 -22.46
N TYR A 257 3.41 -5.46 -21.14
CA TYR A 257 2.79 -4.49 -20.24
C TYR A 257 2.97 -3.05 -20.72
N LEU A 258 4.22 -2.64 -21.00
CA LEU A 258 4.53 -1.29 -21.45
C LEU A 258 3.85 -0.91 -22.77
N THR A 259 3.75 -1.87 -23.71
CA THR A 259 3.08 -1.65 -24.99
C THR A 259 1.59 -1.39 -24.81
N HIS A 260 0.92 -2.15 -23.95
CA HIS A 260 -0.51 -1.97 -23.67
C HIS A 260 -0.76 -0.72 -22.85
N LEU A 261 0.04 -0.43 -21.83
CA LEU A 261 -0.05 0.81 -21.06
C LEU A 261 0.05 2.03 -21.99
N LYS A 262 1.05 2.03 -22.87
CA LYS A 262 1.21 3.13 -23.85
C LYS A 262 0.01 3.29 -24.78
N CYS A 263 -0.62 2.20 -25.17
CA CYS A 263 -1.86 2.25 -25.96
C CYS A 263 -2.99 2.90 -25.15
N LEU A 264 -3.19 2.50 -23.89
CA LEU A 264 -4.22 3.06 -23.02
C LEU A 264 -3.98 4.56 -22.75
N GLU A 265 -2.74 4.97 -22.53
CA GLU A 265 -2.36 6.38 -22.40
C GLU A 265 -2.72 7.18 -23.67
N ASN A 266 -2.32 6.68 -24.84
CA ASN A 266 -2.54 7.36 -26.11
C ASN A 266 -4.04 7.56 -26.46
N VAL A 267 -4.91 6.70 -25.95
CA VAL A 267 -6.38 6.82 -26.15
C VAL A 267 -7.07 7.48 -24.95
N GLY A 268 -6.31 7.93 -23.94
CA GLY A 268 -6.85 8.67 -22.78
C GLY A 268 -7.53 7.79 -21.73
N MET A 269 -7.38 6.45 -21.78
CA MET A 269 -8.02 5.54 -20.83
C MET A 269 -7.33 5.51 -19.46
N THR A 270 -6.16 6.12 -19.30
CA THR A 270 -5.46 6.29 -18.03
C THR A 270 -5.75 7.64 -17.36
N SER A 271 -6.62 8.47 -17.96
CA SER A 271 -6.95 9.79 -17.42
C SER A 271 -7.80 9.68 -16.15
N ILE A 272 -7.43 10.48 -15.13
CA ILE A 272 -8.22 10.70 -13.92
C ILE A 272 -9.21 11.86 -14.07
N GLU A 273 -9.13 12.63 -15.18
CA GLU A 273 -10.04 13.74 -15.46
C GLU A 273 -11.42 13.20 -15.85
N PRO A 274 -12.50 13.67 -15.19
CA PRO A 274 -13.84 13.22 -15.50
C PRO A 274 -14.26 13.60 -16.93
N ILE A 275 -14.95 12.69 -17.63
CA ILE A 275 -15.57 12.93 -18.93
C ILE A 275 -17.07 12.63 -18.87
N MET A 276 -17.85 13.32 -19.71
CA MET A 276 -19.28 13.06 -19.86
C MET A 276 -19.53 12.01 -20.94
N TYR A 277 -20.13 10.89 -20.57
CA TYR A 277 -20.57 9.86 -21.50
C TYR A 277 -22.04 9.52 -21.26
N GLU A 278 -22.89 9.68 -22.27
CA GLU A 278 -24.34 9.43 -22.21
C GLU A 278 -25.05 10.10 -21.02
N GLY A 279 -24.61 11.33 -20.67
CA GLY A 279 -25.19 12.10 -19.55
C GLY A 279 -24.73 11.67 -18.16
N LYS A 280 -23.74 10.79 -18.07
CA LYS A 280 -23.09 10.39 -16.83
C LYS A 280 -21.63 10.85 -16.83
N GLU A 281 -21.18 11.30 -15.68
CA GLU A 281 -19.77 11.54 -15.45
C GLU A 281 -19.06 10.21 -15.21
N ILE A 282 -17.96 9.97 -15.91
CA ILE A 282 -17.10 8.81 -15.74
C ILE A 282 -15.63 9.25 -15.70
N ILE A 283 -14.83 8.57 -14.90
CA ILE A 283 -13.38 8.71 -14.89
C ILE A 283 -12.81 7.56 -15.70
N PRO A 284 -12.12 7.82 -16.84
CA PRO A 284 -11.66 6.76 -17.75
C PRO A 284 -10.82 5.69 -17.07
N LEU A 285 -9.93 6.07 -16.14
CA LEU A 285 -9.09 5.13 -15.42
C LEU A 285 -9.88 4.14 -14.55
N GLN A 286 -11.01 4.57 -13.99
CA GLN A 286 -11.86 3.71 -13.14
C GLN A 286 -12.70 2.72 -13.96
N PHE A 287 -12.89 2.97 -15.25
CA PHE A 287 -13.59 2.07 -16.16
C PHE A 287 -12.70 0.91 -16.62
#